data_b7bfc6a83f27eaac8f5537e222473d21
#
_entry.id   b7bfc6a83f27eaac8f5537e222473d21
#
_cell.length_a   1.000
_cell.length_b   1.000
_cell.length_c   1.000
_cell.angle_alpha   90.00
_cell.angle_beta   90.00
_cell.angle_gamma   90.00
#
_symmetry.space_group_name_H-M   'P 1'
#
loop_
_entity.id
_entity.type
_entity.pdbx_description
1 polymer ?
#
loop_
_entity_poly.entity_id
_entity_poly.type
_entity_poly.pdbx_seq_one_letter_code
_entity_poly.pdbx_strand_id
1 'polypeptide(L)'
;IWLLAAYLAAYFVIGYDILQKAGKSILNGRAFDENFLMALATVGAFVVAVWTKSGDYVEGIAVMLFYQIGELFQSYAVGKSRRNISALMDIRPDYANIERDGELVQVDPDEVEVGSVIVVQPGEKVPLDGVVLSGSASLNTSALTGESVPRDVHEGDEIISGCIDMSGVLKIRTTKAFGESTVSKILDLVENASSRKSQSEAFISRFAKVYTPV
;
A
#
# COMPACT_ATOMS: atom_id res chain seq x y z
N ILE A 1 -39.47 9.85 -25.97
CA ILE A 1 -38.89 8.51 -25.92
C ILE A 1 -37.40 8.57 -26.25
N TRP A 2 -36.95 9.18 -27.34
CA TRP A 2 -35.54 9.27 -27.73
C TRP A 2 -34.67 9.98 -26.68
N LEU A 3 -35.22 11.05 -26.05
CA LEU A 3 -34.53 11.79 -25.00
C LEU A 3 -34.28 10.92 -23.76
N LEU A 4 -35.29 10.21 -23.29
CA LEU A 4 -35.18 9.27 -22.18
C LEU A 4 -34.18 8.16 -22.48
N ALA A 5 -34.16 7.61 -23.68
CA ALA A 5 -33.22 6.60 -24.10
C ALA A 5 -31.77 7.10 -24.06
N ALA A 6 -31.52 8.35 -24.50
CA ALA A 6 -30.20 8.97 -24.46
C ALA A 6 -29.73 9.19 -23.00
N TYR A 7 -30.60 9.67 -22.11
CA TYR A 7 -30.28 9.85 -20.70
C TYR A 7 -30.04 8.52 -19.99
N LEU A 8 -30.80 7.46 -20.27
CA LEU A 8 -30.59 6.14 -19.74
C LEU A 8 -29.24 5.56 -20.23
N ALA A 9 -28.91 5.72 -21.52
CA ALA A 9 -27.62 5.29 -22.05
C ALA A 9 -26.45 5.99 -21.32
N ALA A 10 -26.52 7.32 -21.14
CA ALA A 10 -25.53 8.08 -20.39
C ALA A 10 -25.42 7.60 -18.92
N TYR A 11 -26.56 7.37 -18.26
CA TYR A 11 -26.63 6.88 -16.90
C TYR A 11 -25.95 5.51 -16.75
N PHE A 12 -26.21 4.57 -17.66
CA PHE A 12 -25.59 3.25 -17.64
C PHE A 12 -24.09 3.30 -17.94
N VAL A 13 -23.64 4.17 -18.84
CA VAL A 13 -22.22 4.34 -19.13
C VAL A 13 -21.48 4.90 -17.90
N ILE A 14 -21.99 5.94 -17.28
CA ILE A 14 -21.39 6.57 -16.11
C ILE A 14 -21.49 5.67 -14.89
N GLY A 15 -22.64 5.05 -14.65
CA GLY A 15 -22.97 4.30 -13.44
C GLY A 15 -22.62 2.82 -13.47
N TYR A 16 -22.06 2.28 -14.56
CA TYR A 16 -21.85 0.84 -14.76
C TYR A 16 -21.15 0.17 -13.60
N ASP A 17 -20.04 0.74 -13.12
CA ASP A 17 -19.24 0.19 -12.02
C ASP A 17 -20.04 0.17 -10.70
N ILE A 18 -20.75 1.26 -10.40
CA ILE A 18 -21.56 1.40 -9.18
C ILE A 18 -22.74 0.40 -9.22
N LEU A 19 -23.43 0.30 -10.34
CA LEU A 19 -24.55 -0.64 -10.51
C LEU A 19 -24.08 -2.09 -10.38
N GLN A 20 -22.90 -2.42 -10.92
CA GLN A 20 -22.32 -3.75 -10.77
C GLN A 20 -21.92 -4.04 -9.32
N LYS A 21 -21.30 -3.07 -8.62
CA LYS A 21 -20.97 -3.18 -7.19
C LYS A 21 -22.23 -3.33 -6.35
N ALA A 22 -23.27 -2.51 -6.59
CA ALA A 22 -24.56 -2.59 -5.91
C ALA A 22 -25.22 -3.97 -6.10
N GLY A 23 -25.23 -4.49 -7.33
CA GLY A 23 -25.77 -5.83 -7.62
C GLY A 23 -25.02 -6.93 -6.88
N LYS A 24 -23.68 -6.90 -6.85
CA LYS A 24 -22.87 -7.85 -6.09
C LYS A 24 -23.11 -7.74 -4.58
N SER A 25 -23.29 -6.54 -4.06
CA SER A 25 -23.56 -6.30 -2.62
C SER A 25 -24.89 -6.90 -2.20
N ILE A 26 -25.92 -6.79 -3.03
CA ILE A 26 -27.23 -7.44 -2.79
C ILE A 26 -27.07 -8.96 -2.73
N LEU A 27 -26.40 -9.54 -3.74
CA LEU A 27 -26.18 -10.99 -3.82
C LEU A 27 -25.38 -11.54 -2.63
N ASN A 28 -24.48 -10.73 -2.07
CA ASN A 28 -23.66 -11.08 -0.92
C ASN A 28 -24.32 -10.74 0.45
N GLY A 29 -25.62 -10.40 0.46
CA GLY A 29 -26.37 -10.07 1.67
C GLY A 29 -25.97 -8.74 2.33
N ARG A 30 -25.32 -7.84 1.60
CA ARG A 30 -24.92 -6.49 2.06
C ARG A 30 -25.81 -5.43 1.41
N ALA A 31 -27.12 -5.54 1.60
CA ALA A 31 -28.13 -4.76 0.90
C ALA A 31 -28.18 -3.25 1.28
N PHE A 32 -27.35 -2.76 2.22
CA PHE A 32 -27.35 -1.37 2.67
C PHE A 32 -25.95 -0.76 2.65
N ASP A 33 -25.14 -1.08 1.64
CA ASP A 33 -23.90 -0.37 1.40
C ASP A 33 -24.14 0.92 0.61
N GLU A 34 -23.12 1.78 0.58
CA GLU A 34 -23.19 3.09 -0.10
C GLU A 34 -23.50 2.96 -1.60
N ASN A 35 -22.96 1.95 -2.28
CA ASN A 35 -23.19 1.73 -3.71
C ASN A 35 -24.66 1.36 -3.99
N PHE A 36 -25.26 0.54 -3.13
CA PHE A 36 -26.67 0.18 -3.22
C PHE A 36 -27.56 1.40 -2.99
N LEU A 37 -27.28 2.19 -1.94
CA LEU A 37 -28.08 3.40 -1.63
C LEU A 37 -27.98 4.42 -2.76
N MET A 38 -26.79 4.61 -3.35
CA MET A 38 -26.62 5.51 -4.50
C MET A 38 -27.34 5.00 -5.74
N ALA A 39 -27.26 3.70 -6.04
CA ALA A 39 -28.01 3.10 -7.14
C ALA A 39 -29.51 3.25 -6.93
N LEU A 40 -30.01 2.99 -5.71
CA LEU A 40 -31.43 3.13 -5.37
C LEU A 40 -31.93 4.58 -5.52
N ALA A 41 -31.14 5.55 -5.00
CA ALA A 41 -31.50 6.97 -5.07
C ALA A 41 -31.55 7.47 -6.52
N THR A 42 -30.58 7.14 -7.34
CA THR A 42 -30.49 7.58 -8.74
C THR A 42 -31.50 6.89 -9.64
N VAL A 43 -31.73 5.59 -9.47
CA VAL A 43 -32.82 4.86 -10.16
C VAL A 43 -34.17 5.42 -9.72
N GLY A 44 -34.37 5.70 -8.44
CA GLY A 44 -35.56 6.33 -7.90
C GLY A 44 -35.84 7.70 -8.53
N ALA A 45 -34.82 8.53 -8.73
CA ALA A 45 -34.94 9.81 -9.41
C ALA A 45 -35.46 9.65 -10.85
N PHE A 46 -34.97 8.68 -11.62
CA PHE A 46 -35.45 8.35 -12.94
C PHE A 46 -36.93 7.89 -12.93
N VAL A 47 -37.30 7.03 -11.98
CA VAL A 47 -38.68 6.54 -11.85
C VAL A 47 -39.63 7.70 -11.54
N VAL A 48 -39.25 8.59 -10.62
CA VAL A 48 -40.06 9.78 -10.28
C VAL A 48 -40.18 10.71 -11.49
N ALA A 49 -39.07 10.99 -12.21
CA ALA A 49 -39.12 11.85 -13.41
C ALA A 49 -40.00 11.29 -14.52
N VAL A 50 -40.06 9.99 -14.71
CA VAL A 50 -40.95 9.30 -15.64
C VAL A 50 -42.41 9.40 -15.16
N TRP A 51 -42.68 9.15 -13.89
CA TRP A 51 -44.04 9.15 -13.32
C TRP A 51 -44.67 10.54 -13.33
N THR A 52 -43.91 11.54 -12.89
CA THR A 52 -44.33 12.92 -12.87
C THR A 52 -44.35 13.59 -14.26
N LYS A 53 -43.78 12.92 -15.26
CA LYS A 53 -43.56 13.49 -16.63
C LYS A 53 -42.80 14.81 -16.60
N SER A 54 -41.98 15.05 -15.56
CA SER A 54 -41.20 16.29 -15.40
C SER A 54 -40.11 16.43 -16.48
N GLY A 55 -39.54 15.30 -16.92
CA GLY A 55 -38.40 15.29 -17.84
C GLY A 55 -37.06 15.59 -17.18
N ASP A 56 -37.00 15.69 -15.85
CA ASP A 56 -35.80 16.07 -15.07
C ASP A 56 -34.86 14.88 -14.86
N TYR A 57 -34.45 14.26 -15.96
CA TYR A 57 -33.49 13.11 -15.92
C TYR A 57 -32.08 13.52 -15.58
N VAL A 58 -31.77 14.82 -15.65
CA VAL A 58 -30.44 15.36 -15.42
C VAL A 58 -29.98 15.16 -13.96
N GLU A 59 -30.92 15.26 -13.01
CA GLU A 59 -30.59 15.12 -11.58
C GLU A 59 -29.97 13.76 -11.24
N GLY A 60 -30.56 12.66 -11.71
CA GLY A 60 -30.04 11.32 -11.46
C GLY A 60 -28.67 11.10 -12.07
N ILE A 61 -28.41 11.67 -13.26
CA ILE A 61 -27.11 11.59 -13.92
C ILE A 61 -26.09 12.47 -13.19
N ALA A 62 -26.48 13.69 -12.80
CA ALA A 62 -25.59 14.60 -12.09
C ALA A 62 -25.12 14.00 -10.75
N VAL A 63 -26.03 13.43 -9.97
CA VAL A 63 -25.69 12.75 -8.71
C VAL A 63 -24.72 11.59 -8.96
N MET A 64 -24.97 10.74 -9.96
CA MET A 64 -24.11 9.64 -10.32
C MET A 64 -22.72 10.12 -10.76
N LEU A 65 -22.66 11.20 -11.55
CA LEU A 65 -21.39 11.78 -12.02
C LEU A 65 -20.57 12.34 -10.84
N PHE A 66 -21.20 13.11 -9.94
CA PHE A 66 -20.50 13.65 -8.77
C PHE A 66 -20.00 12.54 -7.85
N TYR A 67 -20.77 11.47 -7.69
CA TYR A 67 -20.33 10.32 -6.93
C TYR A 67 -19.09 9.64 -7.57
N GLN A 68 -19.10 9.44 -8.88
CA GLN A 68 -17.95 8.88 -9.63
C GLN A 68 -16.69 9.75 -9.49
N ILE A 69 -16.85 11.07 -9.53
CA ILE A 69 -15.75 12.00 -9.31
C ILE A 69 -15.20 11.82 -7.89
N GLY A 70 -16.07 11.71 -6.88
CA GLY A 70 -15.69 11.45 -5.50
C GLY A 70 -14.93 10.13 -5.34
N GLU A 71 -15.42 9.04 -5.93
CA GLU A 71 -14.76 7.72 -5.97
C GLU A 71 -13.38 7.79 -6.63
N LEU A 72 -13.26 8.55 -7.73
CA LEU A 72 -11.99 8.75 -8.42
C LEU A 72 -10.96 9.43 -7.48
N PHE A 73 -11.34 10.52 -6.80
CA PHE A 73 -10.46 11.19 -5.85
C PHE A 73 -10.10 10.29 -4.67
N GLN A 74 -11.06 9.55 -4.14
CA GLN A 74 -10.82 8.59 -3.06
C GLN A 74 -9.86 7.48 -3.49
N SER A 75 -10.07 6.88 -4.65
CA SER A 75 -9.20 5.83 -5.18
C SER A 75 -7.78 6.33 -5.46
N TYR A 76 -7.65 7.56 -5.96
CA TYR A 76 -6.36 8.21 -6.17
C TYR A 76 -5.61 8.44 -4.85
N ALA A 77 -6.30 8.98 -3.83
CA ALA A 77 -5.73 9.24 -2.51
C ALA A 77 -5.30 7.94 -1.81
N VAL A 78 -6.15 6.91 -1.83
CA VAL A 78 -5.86 5.59 -1.26
C VAL A 78 -4.74 4.89 -2.03
N GLY A 79 -4.77 4.95 -3.38
CA GLY A 79 -3.74 4.35 -4.22
C GLY A 79 -2.36 4.97 -4.00
N LYS A 80 -2.29 6.28 -3.78
CA LYS A 80 -1.03 6.96 -3.43
C LYS A 80 -0.51 6.52 -2.07
N SER A 81 -1.39 6.38 -1.07
CA SER A 81 -1.02 5.90 0.27
C SER A 81 -0.49 4.45 0.22
N ARG A 82 -1.14 3.56 -0.53
CA ARG A 82 -0.70 2.18 -0.67
C ARG A 82 0.65 2.04 -1.38
N ARG A 83 0.92 2.85 -2.40
CA ARG A 83 2.22 2.85 -3.09
C ARG A 83 3.36 3.27 -2.16
N ASN A 84 3.13 4.22 -1.27
CA ASN A 84 4.12 4.64 -0.29
C ASN A 84 4.44 3.52 0.71
N ILE A 85 3.45 2.71 1.10
CA ILE A 85 3.65 1.54 1.97
C ILE A 85 4.40 0.42 1.23
N SER A 86 4.07 0.15 -0.04
CA SER A 86 4.81 -0.83 -0.85
C SER A 86 6.27 -0.45 -1.05
N ALA A 87 6.58 0.84 -1.23
CA ALA A 87 7.96 1.30 -1.33
C ALA A 87 8.76 1.10 -0.03
N LEU A 88 8.10 1.13 1.13
CA LEU A 88 8.72 0.77 2.42
C LEU A 88 8.94 -0.74 2.56
N MET A 89 8.09 -1.58 1.95
CA MET A 89 8.32 -3.03 1.92
C MET A 89 9.54 -3.42 1.07
N ASP A 90 9.88 -2.59 0.07
CA ASP A 90 11.08 -2.78 -0.76
C ASP A 90 12.41 -2.61 -0.02
N ILE A 91 12.41 -2.11 1.23
CA ILE A 91 13.64 -2.03 2.02
C ILE A 91 14.11 -3.39 2.57
N ARG A 92 13.23 -4.40 2.60
CA ARG A 92 13.61 -5.75 3.06
C ARG A 92 14.66 -6.33 2.13
N PRO A 93 15.81 -6.81 2.66
CA PRO A 93 16.78 -7.57 1.89
C PRO A 93 16.23 -8.97 1.56
N ASP A 94 16.49 -9.43 0.35
CA ASP A 94 16.01 -10.74 -0.11
C ASP A 94 16.98 -11.87 0.32
N TYR A 95 18.27 -11.56 0.50
CA TYR A 95 19.32 -12.51 0.86
C TYR A 95 20.49 -11.82 1.59
N ALA A 96 21.32 -12.64 2.20
CA ALA A 96 22.64 -12.25 2.73
C ALA A 96 23.71 -13.12 2.07
N ASN A 97 24.86 -12.51 1.66
CA ASN A 97 26.00 -13.27 1.19
C ASN A 97 26.91 -13.60 2.38
N ILE A 98 27.17 -14.86 2.59
CA ILE A 98 28.17 -15.36 3.56
C ILE A 98 29.30 -16.05 2.83
N GLU A 99 30.52 -15.97 3.38
CA GLU A 99 31.66 -16.67 2.83
C GLU A 99 31.77 -18.09 3.45
N ARG A 100 31.66 -19.12 2.62
CA ARG A 100 31.85 -20.52 2.98
C ARG A 100 32.90 -21.15 2.04
N ASP A 101 33.93 -21.72 2.58
CA ASP A 101 34.99 -22.40 1.81
C ASP A 101 35.63 -21.53 0.70
N GLY A 102 35.62 -20.20 0.87
CA GLY A 102 36.17 -19.22 -0.08
C GLY A 102 35.19 -18.82 -1.19
N GLU A 103 33.96 -19.30 -1.17
CA GLU A 103 32.89 -18.90 -2.10
C GLU A 103 31.82 -18.12 -1.38
N LEU A 104 31.20 -17.17 -2.10
CA LEU A 104 30.02 -16.43 -1.60
C LEU A 104 28.78 -17.26 -1.83
N VAL A 105 28.08 -17.56 -0.75
CA VAL A 105 26.81 -18.30 -0.76
C VAL A 105 25.68 -17.37 -0.31
N GLN A 106 24.61 -17.31 -1.08
CA GLN A 106 23.40 -16.59 -0.70
C GLN A 106 22.57 -17.44 0.24
N VAL A 107 22.20 -16.86 1.38
CA VAL A 107 21.35 -17.47 2.40
C VAL A 107 20.21 -16.53 2.77
N ASP A 108 19.13 -17.04 3.37
CA ASP A 108 18.09 -16.21 3.94
C ASP A 108 18.67 -15.39 5.11
N PRO A 109 18.39 -14.08 5.20
CA PRO A 109 18.85 -13.25 6.32
C PRO A 109 18.44 -13.79 7.70
N ASP A 110 17.31 -14.51 7.79
CA ASP A 110 16.85 -15.14 9.04
C ASP A 110 17.76 -16.31 9.49
N GLU A 111 18.56 -16.88 8.59
CA GLU A 111 19.49 -17.99 8.89
C GLU A 111 20.87 -17.50 9.36
N VAL A 112 21.12 -16.19 9.31
CA VAL A 112 22.42 -15.61 9.67
C VAL A 112 22.49 -15.38 11.17
N GLU A 113 23.43 -16.06 11.82
CA GLU A 113 23.66 -15.92 13.27
C GLU A 113 24.39 -14.60 13.61
N VAL A 114 24.13 -14.09 14.82
CA VAL A 114 24.87 -12.94 15.37
C VAL A 114 26.33 -13.24 15.48
N GLY A 115 27.17 -12.32 15.01
CA GLY A 115 28.65 -12.49 14.97
C GLY A 115 29.16 -13.09 13.66
N SER A 116 28.29 -13.55 12.76
CA SER A 116 28.64 -13.99 11.41
C SER A 116 29.22 -12.86 10.58
N VAL A 117 30.04 -13.21 9.58
CA VAL A 117 30.57 -12.26 8.62
C VAL A 117 29.77 -12.37 7.32
N ILE A 118 29.15 -11.27 6.95
CA ILE A 118 28.44 -11.11 5.68
C ILE A 118 29.25 -10.22 4.74
N VAL A 119 29.03 -10.41 3.43
CA VAL A 119 29.66 -9.62 2.38
C VAL A 119 28.58 -8.87 1.62
N VAL A 120 28.74 -7.56 1.47
CA VAL A 120 27.82 -6.71 0.72
C VAL A 120 28.58 -6.12 -0.45
N GLN A 121 28.01 -6.26 -1.65
CA GLN A 121 28.59 -5.78 -2.90
C GLN A 121 27.87 -4.50 -3.38
N PRO A 122 28.49 -3.70 -4.25
CA PRO A 122 27.86 -2.53 -4.84
C PRO A 122 26.51 -2.87 -5.52
N GLY A 123 25.47 -2.12 -5.18
CA GLY A 123 24.09 -2.33 -5.64
C GLY A 123 23.26 -3.22 -4.70
N GLU A 124 23.86 -3.87 -3.72
CA GLU A 124 23.13 -4.73 -2.79
C GLU A 124 22.63 -3.96 -1.57
N LYS A 125 21.56 -4.48 -0.97
CA LYS A 125 21.06 -4.00 0.33
C LYS A 125 21.83 -4.64 1.45
N VAL A 126 22.19 -3.88 2.47
CA VAL A 126 22.76 -4.40 3.72
C VAL A 126 21.71 -5.26 4.43
N PRO A 127 21.93 -6.57 4.60
CA PRO A 127 20.88 -7.46 5.09
C PRO A 127 20.67 -7.39 6.61
N LEU A 128 21.74 -7.18 7.39
CA LEU A 128 21.69 -7.16 8.85
C LEU A 128 22.47 -5.97 9.40
N ASP A 129 22.10 -5.54 10.60
CA ASP A 129 22.86 -4.53 11.36
C ASP A 129 24.23 -5.13 11.78
N GLY A 130 25.28 -4.34 11.72
CA GLY A 130 26.61 -4.83 12.06
C GLY A 130 27.68 -3.74 12.14
N VAL A 131 28.91 -4.19 12.19
CA VAL A 131 30.13 -3.36 12.18
C VAL A 131 31.00 -3.74 10.99
N VAL A 132 31.47 -2.74 10.24
CA VAL A 132 32.35 -2.94 9.11
C VAL A 132 33.71 -3.53 9.60
N LEU A 133 34.07 -4.71 9.11
CA LEU A 133 35.35 -5.35 9.41
C LEU A 133 36.46 -4.94 8.44
N SER A 134 36.07 -4.75 7.18
CA SER A 134 37.00 -4.31 6.12
C SER A 134 36.23 -3.76 4.94
N GLY A 135 36.87 -2.90 4.18
CA GLY A 135 36.29 -2.21 3.04
C GLY A 135 35.87 -0.75 3.36
N SER A 136 35.49 -0.04 2.32
CA SER A 136 34.89 1.29 2.42
C SER A 136 33.87 1.45 1.32
N ALA A 137 32.76 2.08 1.60
CA ALA A 137 31.68 2.31 0.63
C ALA A 137 30.89 3.56 0.97
N SER A 138 30.19 4.08 -0.03
CA SER A 138 29.11 5.08 0.14
C SER A 138 27.78 4.36 0.19
N LEU A 139 27.01 4.59 1.24
CA LEU A 139 25.70 3.97 1.45
C LEU A 139 24.58 4.96 1.18
N ASN A 140 23.59 4.54 0.41
CA ASN A 140 22.33 5.25 0.30
C ASN A 140 21.43 4.86 1.48
N THR A 141 21.17 5.81 2.36
CA THR A 141 20.35 5.64 3.56
C THR A 141 18.96 6.29 3.39
N SER A 142 18.65 6.85 2.23
CA SER A 142 17.47 7.70 2.01
C SER A 142 16.14 7.01 2.30
N ALA A 143 16.04 5.70 2.06
CA ALA A 143 14.84 4.92 2.36
C ALA A 143 14.56 4.79 3.86
N LEU A 144 15.58 4.92 4.72
CA LEU A 144 15.48 4.75 6.17
C LEU A 144 15.43 6.08 6.91
N THR A 145 16.29 7.03 6.50
CA THR A 145 16.48 8.31 7.20
C THR A 145 15.80 9.49 6.51
N GLY A 146 15.45 9.33 5.22
CA GLY A 146 14.96 10.42 4.36
C GLY A 146 16.06 11.35 3.87
N GLU A 147 17.32 11.15 4.24
CA GLU A 147 18.45 11.95 3.80
C GLU A 147 18.92 11.51 2.41
N SER A 148 19.00 12.45 1.46
CA SER A 148 19.42 12.17 0.10
C SER A 148 20.95 12.11 -0.10
N VAL A 149 21.73 12.55 0.92
CA VAL A 149 23.19 12.56 0.85
C VAL A 149 23.69 11.16 1.25
N PRO A 150 24.48 10.47 0.40
CA PRO A 150 25.08 9.20 0.77
C PRO A 150 26.00 9.34 2.00
N ARG A 151 26.03 8.31 2.83
CA ARG A 151 26.90 8.23 4.00
C ARG A 151 28.10 7.36 3.66
N ASP A 152 29.31 7.91 3.78
CA ASP A 152 30.54 7.13 3.67
C ASP A 152 30.80 6.33 4.93
N VAL A 153 31.19 5.07 4.76
CA VAL A 153 31.53 4.14 5.84
C VAL A 153 32.89 3.49 5.61
N HIS A 154 33.58 3.25 6.72
CA HIS A 154 34.91 2.67 6.77
C HIS A 154 34.99 1.56 7.82
N GLU A 155 36.12 0.89 7.90
CA GLU A 155 36.38 -0.12 8.92
C GLU A 155 36.16 0.43 10.34
N GLY A 156 35.39 -0.31 11.13
CA GLY A 156 35.00 0.05 12.50
C GLY A 156 33.64 0.82 12.59
N ASP A 157 33.09 1.28 11.48
CA ASP A 157 31.80 2.00 11.50
C ASP A 157 30.63 1.05 11.70
N GLU A 158 29.62 1.52 12.44
CA GLU A 158 28.34 0.83 12.56
C GLU A 158 27.50 1.05 11.30
N ILE A 159 26.88 -0.03 10.84
CA ILE A 159 26.03 -0.06 9.66
C ILE A 159 24.67 -0.64 10.03
N ILE A 160 23.63 -0.07 9.44
CA ILE A 160 22.25 -0.50 9.66
C ILE A 160 21.71 -1.23 8.43
N SER A 161 20.87 -2.24 8.68
CA SER A 161 20.20 -3.00 7.62
C SER A 161 19.25 -2.12 6.79
N GLY A 162 19.07 -2.48 5.52
CA GLY A 162 18.20 -1.75 4.58
C GLY A 162 18.87 -0.60 3.83
N CYS A 163 20.12 -0.22 4.16
CA CYS A 163 20.91 0.69 3.33
C CYS A 163 21.33 0.00 2.03
N ILE A 164 21.50 0.76 0.94
CA ILE A 164 22.01 0.24 -0.32
C ILE A 164 23.49 0.65 -0.47
N ASP A 165 24.35 -0.33 -0.68
CA ASP A 165 25.76 -0.07 -1.02
C ASP A 165 25.85 0.49 -2.45
N MET A 166 26.56 1.60 -2.62
CA MET A 166 26.69 2.28 -3.91
C MET A 166 28.06 2.08 -4.59
N SER A 167 29.11 1.70 -3.86
CA SER A 167 30.45 1.86 -4.43
C SER A 167 31.51 0.82 -4.08
N GLY A 168 31.45 0.15 -2.95
CA GLY A 168 32.53 -0.70 -2.47
C GLY A 168 32.09 -2.09 -2.02
N VAL A 169 33.02 -2.99 -1.76
CA VAL A 169 32.71 -4.27 -1.14
C VAL A 169 32.98 -4.15 0.36
N LEU A 170 31.95 -4.45 1.16
CA LEU A 170 32.02 -4.42 2.61
C LEU A 170 32.00 -5.84 3.20
N LYS A 171 32.86 -6.13 4.12
CA LYS A 171 32.72 -7.27 5.05
C LYS A 171 32.21 -6.72 6.37
N ILE A 172 31.08 -7.25 6.83
CA ILE A 172 30.37 -6.75 8.01
C ILE A 172 30.18 -7.88 8.99
N ARG A 173 30.52 -7.67 10.26
CA ARG A 173 30.19 -8.59 11.35
C ARG A 173 28.80 -8.22 11.88
N THR A 174 27.87 -9.15 11.84
CA THR A 174 26.52 -8.97 12.32
C THR A 174 26.48 -8.76 13.83
N THR A 175 25.68 -7.79 14.28
CA THR A 175 25.52 -7.47 15.72
C THR A 175 24.15 -7.84 16.24
N LYS A 176 23.17 -8.08 15.35
CA LYS A 176 21.80 -8.43 15.67
C LYS A 176 21.30 -9.55 14.76
N ALA A 177 20.38 -10.37 15.25
CA ALA A 177 19.61 -11.28 14.41
C ALA A 177 18.65 -10.49 13.49
N PHE A 178 18.21 -11.06 12.38
CA PHE A 178 17.39 -10.38 11.39
C PHE A 178 16.10 -9.82 12.01
N GLY A 179 15.37 -10.59 12.83
CA GLY A 179 14.16 -10.13 13.52
C GLY A 179 14.37 -8.94 14.47
N GLU A 180 15.60 -8.70 14.94
CA GLU A 180 15.98 -7.55 15.77
C GLU A 180 16.65 -6.41 14.97
N SER A 181 16.84 -6.60 13.68
CA SER A 181 17.46 -5.63 12.79
C SER A 181 16.63 -4.35 12.64
N THR A 182 17.29 -3.29 12.20
CA THR A 182 16.62 -1.98 11.98
C THR A 182 15.53 -2.10 10.92
N VAL A 183 15.76 -2.81 9.83
CA VAL A 183 14.78 -3.01 8.77
C VAL A 183 13.57 -3.79 9.26
N SER A 184 13.76 -4.86 10.02
CA SER A 184 12.68 -5.68 10.56
C SER A 184 11.77 -4.86 11.48
N LYS A 185 12.34 -4.06 12.37
CA LYS A 185 11.57 -3.17 13.26
C LYS A 185 10.76 -2.12 12.50
N ILE A 186 11.31 -1.57 11.42
CA ILE A 186 10.58 -0.61 10.58
C ILE A 186 9.40 -1.30 9.89
N LEU A 187 9.60 -2.50 9.34
CA LEU A 187 8.54 -3.29 8.70
C LEU A 187 7.42 -3.63 9.69
N ASP A 188 7.76 -4.08 10.89
CA ASP A 188 6.80 -4.36 11.97
C ASP A 188 5.98 -3.12 12.35
N LEU A 189 6.60 -1.96 12.45
CA LEU A 189 5.90 -0.71 12.74
C LEU A 189 4.92 -0.32 11.63
N VAL A 190 5.30 -0.50 10.37
CA VAL A 190 4.45 -0.20 9.20
C VAL A 190 3.28 -1.17 9.13
N GLU A 191 3.51 -2.48 9.34
CA GLU A 191 2.48 -3.51 9.35
C GLU A 191 1.45 -3.29 10.47
N ASN A 192 1.95 -3.03 11.69
CA ASN A 192 1.10 -2.72 12.83
C ASN A 192 0.30 -1.42 12.65
N ALA A 193 0.87 -0.38 12.04
CA ALA A 193 0.17 0.85 11.73
C ALA A 193 -0.95 0.63 10.70
N SER A 194 -0.69 -0.20 9.68
CA SER A 194 -1.67 -0.56 8.65
C SER A 194 -2.83 -1.39 9.23
N SER A 195 -2.54 -2.34 10.12
CA SER A 195 -3.56 -3.19 10.75
C SER A 195 -4.48 -2.40 11.70
N ARG A 196 -3.96 -1.41 12.43
CA ARG A 196 -4.77 -0.51 13.28
C ARG A 196 -5.73 0.35 12.47
N LYS A 197 -5.31 0.83 11.31
CA LYS A 197 -6.19 1.59 10.40
C LYS A 197 -7.36 0.74 9.91
N SER A 198 -7.09 -0.51 9.54
CA SER A 198 -8.12 -1.48 9.13
C SER A 198 -9.15 -1.77 10.25
N GLN A 199 -8.72 -1.84 11.51
CA GLN A 199 -9.64 -2.02 12.65
C GLN A 199 -10.57 -0.82 12.85
N SER A 200 -10.06 0.41 12.69
CA SER A 200 -10.86 1.63 12.79
C SER A 200 -11.89 1.73 11.66
N GLU A 201 -11.50 1.40 10.42
CA GLU A 201 -12.43 1.34 9.28
C GLU A 201 -13.51 0.27 9.48
N ALA A 202 -13.14 -0.91 10.00
CA ALA A 202 -14.10 -1.97 10.33
C ALA A 202 -15.07 -1.56 11.45
N PHE A 203 -14.63 -0.76 12.42
CA PHE A 203 -15.48 -0.21 13.46
C PHE A 203 -16.51 0.78 12.89
N ILE A 204 -16.06 1.72 12.06
CA ILE A 204 -16.93 2.72 11.41
C ILE A 204 -17.98 2.02 10.53
N SER A 205 -17.56 1.04 9.72
CA SER A 205 -18.47 0.25 8.88
C SER A 205 -19.48 -0.54 9.70
N ARG A 206 -19.09 -1.08 10.86
CA ARG A 206 -19.98 -1.80 11.77
C ARG A 206 -20.96 -0.86 12.46
N PHE A 207 -20.52 0.33 12.86
CA PHE A 207 -21.35 1.37 13.44
C PHE A 207 -22.39 1.87 12.44
N ALA A 208 -21.97 2.16 11.20
CA ALA A 208 -22.84 2.60 10.11
C ALA A 208 -23.96 1.57 9.82
N LYS A 209 -23.64 0.26 9.85
CA LYS A 209 -24.62 -0.82 9.67
C LYS A 209 -25.75 -0.82 10.70
N VAL A 210 -25.48 -0.38 11.92
CA VAL A 210 -26.45 -0.35 13.01
C VAL A 210 -27.23 0.96 13.00
N TYR A 211 -26.58 2.07 12.68
CA TYR A 211 -27.16 3.41 12.76
C TYR A 211 -27.96 3.82 11.50
N THR A 212 -27.53 3.37 10.32
CA THR A 212 -28.19 3.78 9.04
C THR A 212 -29.61 3.25 8.85
N PRO A 213 -30.03 2.06 9.40
CA PRO A 213 -31.39 1.58 9.25
C PRO A 213 -32.43 2.23 10.21
N VAL A 214 -32.01 3.06 11.15
CA VAL A 214 -32.86 3.76 12.14
C VAL A 214 -33.16 5.17 11.68
#